data_15b9fe4b38368f9746da50a7751e4464
#
_entry.id   15b9fe4b38368f9746da50a7751e4464
#
_cell.length_a   1.000
_cell.length_b   1.000
_cell.length_c   1.000
_cell.angle_alpha   90.00
_cell.angle_beta   90.00
_cell.angle_gamma   90.00
#
_symmetry.space_group_name_H-M   'P 1'
#
loop_
_entity.id
_entity.type
_entity.pdbx_description
1 polymer ?
#
loop_
_entity_poly.entity_id
_entity_poly.type
_entity_poly.pdbx_seq_one_letter_code
_entity_poly.pdbx_strand_id
1 'polypeptide(L)'
;MVVLGLEDGVVEDICKEAQSKGKQIYAANYNCDGQIVVAGLKPDLSEFEALFKERGAKRAMLLNMSVASHCPLLKNASLELGELLESALNENFAPVISNVSAKPYTSKSEALNLLKEQLIKPVLYKQSIANSQDSVDCFVEFGASVLAGLNKKITPKPTYAISSLAEAKEFLKVVK
;
A
#
# COMPACT_ATOMS: atom_id res chain seq x y z
N MET A 1 11.66 -4.79 1.54
CA MET A 1 11.59 -6.28 1.47
C MET A 1 10.16 -6.69 1.20
N VAL A 2 9.92 -7.69 0.35
CA VAL A 2 8.61 -8.34 0.25
C VAL A 2 8.62 -9.63 1.07
N VAL A 3 7.57 -9.84 1.86
CA VAL A 3 7.35 -11.04 2.67
C VAL A 3 6.09 -11.75 2.16
N LEU A 4 6.20 -13.03 1.85
CA LEU A 4 5.12 -13.86 1.31
C LEU A 4 4.85 -15.05 2.22
N GLY A 5 3.56 -15.35 2.45
CA GLY A 5 3.10 -16.57 3.11
C GLY A 5 3.01 -16.49 4.63
N LEU A 6 3.20 -15.32 5.24
CA LEU A 6 2.94 -15.07 6.64
C LEU A 6 1.63 -14.29 6.83
N GLU A 7 0.99 -14.50 7.96
CA GLU A 7 -0.11 -13.67 8.42
C GLU A 7 0.39 -12.28 8.84
N ASP A 8 -0.47 -11.27 8.72
CA ASP A 8 -0.14 -9.87 8.98
C ASP A 8 0.44 -9.68 10.40
N GLY A 9 -0.20 -10.28 11.42
CA GLY A 9 0.24 -10.18 12.81
C GLY A 9 1.63 -10.75 13.07
N VAL A 10 2.00 -11.84 12.38
CA VAL A 10 3.35 -12.42 12.51
C VAL A 10 4.41 -11.47 11.95
N VAL A 11 4.13 -10.83 10.81
CA VAL A 11 5.04 -9.82 10.22
C VAL A 11 5.18 -8.61 11.13
N GLU A 12 4.06 -8.13 11.71
CA GLU A 12 4.07 -7.02 12.67
C GLU A 12 4.90 -7.33 13.93
N ASP A 13 4.76 -8.54 14.46
CA ASP A 13 5.50 -8.96 15.66
C ASP A 13 7.01 -9.06 15.39
N ILE A 14 7.42 -9.55 14.21
CA ILE A 14 8.83 -9.52 13.80
C ILE A 14 9.34 -8.07 13.69
N CYS A 15 8.54 -7.17 13.12
CA CYS A 15 8.91 -5.75 13.05
C CYS A 15 9.04 -5.12 14.45
N LYS A 16 8.12 -5.42 15.38
CA LYS A 16 8.20 -4.97 16.77
C LYS A 16 9.42 -5.53 17.49
N GLU A 17 9.71 -6.83 17.29
CA GLU A 17 10.92 -7.47 17.85
C GLU A 17 12.19 -6.76 17.36
N ALA A 18 12.27 -6.46 16.07
CA ALA A 18 13.40 -5.72 15.51
C ALA A 18 13.51 -4.31 16.10
N GLN A 19 12.40 -3.58 16.20
CA GLN A 19 12.37 -2.24 16.77
C GLN A 19 12.79 -2.23 18.24
N SER A 20 12.44 -3.26 19.02
CA SER A 20 12.91 -3.39 20.42
C SER A 20 14.43 -3.57 20.54
N LYS A 21 15.08 -4.02 19.46
CA LYS A 21 16.53 -4.15 19.32
C LYS A 21 17.17 -2.92 18.65
N GLY A 22 16.44 -1.82 18.50
CA GLY A 22 16.89 -0.58 17.88
C GLY A 22 16.98 -0.60 16.36
N LYS A 23 16.39 -1.60 15.71
CA LYS A 23 16.35 -1.73 14.24
C LYS A 23 15.20 -0.96 13.64
N GLN A 24 15.40 -0.43 12.43
CA GLN A 24 14.40 0.40 11.76
C GLN A 24 13.75 -0.40 10.61
N ILE A 25 12.84 -1.31 10.98
CA ILE A 25 12.00 -2.06 10.04
C ILE A 25 10.52 -1.95 10.42
N TYR A 26 9.65 -1.82 9.42
CA TYR A 26 8.25 -1.47 9.59
C TYR A 26 7.40 -2.20 8.58
N ALA A 27 6.25 -2.76 8.98
CA ALA A 27 5.23 -3.20 8.04
C ALA A 27 4.70 -1.97 7.29
N ALA A 28 4.86 -1.94 5.96
CA ALA A 28 4.67 -0.74 5.15
C ALA A 28 3.51 -0.86 4.14
N ASN A 29 3.28 -2.04 3.53
CA ASN A 29 2.15 -2.24 2.63
C ASN A 29 1.46 -3.57 2.92
N TYR A 30 0.19 -3.51 3.25
CA TYR A 30 -0.70 -4.66 3.37
C TYR A 30 -1.37 -4.90 2.02
N ASN A 31 -0.73 -5.70 1.16
CA ASN A 31 -1.16 -5.84 -0.24
C ASN A 31 -2.33 -6.82 -0.41
N CYS A 32 -2.24 -8.00 0.18
CA CYS A 32 -3.30 -9.01 0.25
C CYS A 32 -2.92 -10.02 1.33
N ASP A 33 -3.80 -10.99 1.64
CA ASP A 33 -3.48 -12.04 2.58
C ASP A 33 -2.20 -12.77 2.20
N GLY A 34 -1.29 -12.85 3.16
CA GLY A 34 0.02 -13.45 2.99
C GLY A 34 0.99 -12.66 2.10
N GLN A 35 0.76 -11.38 1.87
CA GLN A 35 1.71 -10.52 1.15
C GLN A 35 1.82 -9.13 1.76
N ILE A 36 2.92 -8.91 2.47
CA ILE A 36 3.27 -7.61 3.08
C ILE A 36 4.62 -7.14 2.55
N VAL A 37 4.72 -5.83 2.33
CA VAL A 37 6.01 -5.17 2.14
C VAL A 37 6.47 -4.60 3.47
N VAL A 38 7.72 -4.89 3.83
CA VAL A 38 8.41 -4.34 4.99
C VAL A 38 9.42 -3.31 4.50
N ALA A 39 9.32 -2.08 5.01
CA ALA A 39 10.22 -0.97 4.74
C ALA A 39 11.22 -0.81 5.89
N GLY A 40 12.38 -0.23 5.61
CA GLY A 40 13.38 0.02 6.61
C GLY A 40 14.77 0.25 6.02
N LEU A 41 15.76 0.40 6.89
CA LEU A 41 17.15 0.48 6.46
C LEU A 41 17.60 -0.86 5.89
N LYS A 42 18.30 -0.82 4.75
CA LYS A 42 18.74 -2.04 4.05
C LYS A 42 19.58 -2.98 4.93
N PRO A 43 20.52 -2.52 5.76
CA PRO A 43 21.25 -3.40 6.69
C PRO A 43 20.30 -4.12 7.66
N ASP A 44 19.34 -3.40 8.27
CA ASP A 44 18.40 -3.96 9.23
C ASP A 44 17.47 -4.98 8.56
N LEU A 45 16.96 -4.67 7.36
CA LEU A 45 16.16 -5.60 6.56
C LEU A 45 16.94 -6.89 6.22
N SER A 46 18.23 -6.76 5.89
CA SER A 46 19.08 -7.92 5.56
C SER A 46 19.31 -8.80 6.79
N GLU A 47 19.53 -8.21 7.95
CA GLU A 47 19.72 -8.94 9.21
C GLU A 47 18.49 -9.77 9.61
N PHE A 48 17.29 -9.23 9.37
CA PHE A 48 16.03 -9.87 9.75
C PHE A 48 15.44 -10.78 8.68
N GLU A 49 16.02 -10.85 7.47
CA GLU A 49 15.51 -11.70 6.39
C GLU A 49 15.40 -13.17 6.80
N ALA A 50 16.40 -13.69 7.52
CA ALA A 50 16.39 -15.07 8.00
C ALA A 50 15.25 -15.31 8.99
N LEU A 51 14.99 -14.39 9.92
CA LEU A 51 13.92 -14.51 10.92
C LEU A 51 12.53 -14.62 10.28
N PHE A 52 12.25 -13.86 9.20
CA PHE A 52 10.98 -14.01 8.48
C PHE A 52 10.82 -15.44 7.93
N LYS A 53 11.90 -16.02 7.39
CA LYS A 53 11.90 -17.41 6.87
C LYS A 53 11.74 -18.44 7.99
N GLU A 54 12.43 -18.28 9.11
CA GLU A 54 12.31 -19.13 10.31
C GLU A 54 10.90 -19.11 10.89
N ARG A 55 10.21 -17.98 10.84
CA ARG A 55 8.82 -17.84 11.27
C ARG A 55 7.80 -18.33 10.24
N GLY A 56 8.25 -18.93 9.14
CA GLY A 56 7.40 -19.61 8.16
C GLY A 56 7.11 -18.83 6.88
N ALA A 57 7.79 -17.72 6.61
CA ALA A 57 7.64 -17.03 5.33
C ALA A 57 8.07 -17.96 4.17
N LYS A 58 7.18 -18.14 3.20
CA LYS A 58 7.50 -18.86 1.94
C LYS A 58 8.60 -18.13 1.16
N ARG A 59 8.64 -16.80 1.29
CA ARG A 59 9.66 -15.94 0.70
C ARG A 59 9.79 -14.65 1.50
N ALA A 60 11.02 -14.26 1.80
CA ALA A 60 11.40 -12.92 2.23
C ALA A 60 12.53 -12.48 1.29
N MET A 61 12.37 -11.34 0.62
CA MET A 61 13.30 -10.93 -0.42
C MET A 61 13.43 -9.39 -0.44
N LEU A 62 14.67 -8.91 -0.39
CA LEU A 62 14.95 -7.49 -0.57
C LEU A 62 14.51 -7.03 -1.96
N LEU A 63 13.85 -5.89 -2.02
CA LEU A 63 13.52 -5.22 -3.26
C LEU A 63 14.61 -4.21 -3.61
N ASN A 64 14.86 -4.01 -4.90
CA ASN A 64 15.77 -2.97 -5.37
C ASN A 64 15.07 -1.60 -5.33
N MET A 65 14.87 -1.08 -4.13
CA MET A 65 14.24 0.22 -3.87
C MET A 65 15.24 1.14 -3.19
N SER A 66 15.23 2.41 -3.58
CA SER A 66 16.13 3.44 -3.04
C SER A 66 15.56 4.15 -1.81
N VAL A 67 14.25 4.04 -1.57
CA VAL A 67 13.54 4.78 -0.52
C VAL A 67 12.70 3.82 0.33
N ALA A 68 12.77 3.97 1.65
CA ALA A 68 11.92 3.29 2.61
C ALA A 68 10.62 4.09 2.80
N SER A 69 9.63 3.84 1.94
CA SER A 69 8.34 4.53 1.96
C SER A 69 7.38 3.93 2.99
N HIS A 70 6.36 4.71 3.36
CA HIS A 70 5.25 4.29 4.23
C HIS A 70 5.70 3.87 5.64
N CYS A 71 6.72 4.55 6.16
CA CYS A 71 7.25 4.33 7.49
C CYS A 71 7.84 5.63 8.07
N PRO A 72 8.12 5.70 9.40
CA PRO A 72 8.59 6.93 10.06
C PRO A 72 9.87 7.55 9.51
N LEU A 73 10.65 6.82 8.71
CA LEU A 73 11.87 7.31 8.08
C LEU A 73 11.63 8.49 7.11
N LEU A 74 10.40 8.64 6.59
CA LEU A 74 10.04 9.75 5.69
C LEU A 74 9.40 10.94 6.41
N LYS A 75 9.57 11.08 7.72
CA LYS A 75 8.95 12.17 8.50
C LYS A 75 9.24 13.56 7.94
N ASN A 76 10.48 13.86 7.59
CA ASN A 76 10.84 15.17 7.04
C ASN A 76 10.21 15.40 5.66
N ALA A 77 10.27 14.43 4.76
CA ALA A 77 9.63 14.50 3.46
C ALA A 77 8.09 14.68 3.58
N SER A 78 7.46 14.07 4.59
CA SER A 78 6.03 14.26 4.88
C SER A 78 5.69 15.71 5.25
N LEU A 79 6.54 16.38 6.01
CA LEU A 79 6.36 17.79 6.38
C LEU A 79 6.50 18.71 5.15
N GLU A 80 7.57 18.54 4.38
CA GLU A 80 7.82 19.29 3.14
C GLU A 80 6.69 19.10 2.11
N LEU A 81 6.22 17.87 1.93
CA LEU A 81 5.07 17.59 1.07
C LEU A 81 3.82 18.35 1.54
N GLY A 82 3.60 18.40 2.87
CA GLY A 82 2.45 19.10 3.44
C GLY A 82 2.39 20.58 3.05
N GLU A 83 3.52 21.28 3.11
CA GLU A 83 3.63 22.69 2.70
C GLU A 83 3.29 22.89 1.22
N LEU A 84 3.78 22.01 0.35
CA LEU A 84 3.47 22.06 -1.08
C LEU A 84 1.99 21.78 -1.39
N LEU A 85 1.39 20.82 -0.70
CA LEU A 85 0.00 20.41 -0.91
C LEU A 85 -1.01 21.49 -0.53
N GLU A 86 -0.71 22.35 0.42
CA GLU A 86 -1.62 23.45 0.84
C GLU A 86 -2.01 24.35 -0.34
N SER A 87 -1.08 24.64 -1.21
CA SER A 87 -1.31 25.48 -2.41
C SER A 87 -1.74 24.68 -3.63
N ALA A 88 -1.39 23.39 -3.72
CA ALA A 88 -1.60 22.57 -4.91
C ALA A 88 -2.97 21.88 -4.95
N LEU A 89 -3.56 21.57 -3.79
CA LEU A 89 -4.84 20.86 -3.73
C LEU A 89 -6.02 21.76 -4.05
N ASN A 90 -6.92 21.26 -4.89
CA ASN A 90 -8.22 21.88 -5.13
C ASN A 90 -9.17 21.65 -3.94
N GLU A 91 -10.13 22.57 -3.77
CA GLU A 91 -11.18 22.40 -2.75
C GLU A 91 -12.16 21.27 -3.08
N ASN A 92 -12.42 21.05 -4.37
CA ASN A 92 -13.36 20.04 -4.87
C ASN A 92 -12.63 18.99 -5.71
N PHE A 93 -12.85 17.73 -5.35
CA PHE A 93 -12.34 16.57 -6.08
C PHE A 93 -13.27 15.37 -5.86
N ALA A 94 -13.17 14.37 -6.74
CA ALA A 94 -13.90 13.12 -6.57
C ALA A 94 -13.45 12.38 -5.29
N PRO A 95 -14.32 11.56 -4.66
CA PRO A 95 -13.94 10.79 -3.49
C PRO A 95 -12.69 9.95 -3.74
N VAL A 96 -11.74 10.00 -2.81
CA VAL A 96 -10.49 9.23 -2.85
C VAL A 96 -10.42 8.34 -1.63
N ILE A 97 -10.09 7.06 -1.82
CA ILE A 97 -9.86 6.14 -0.69
C ILE A 97 -8.44 6.33 -0.19
N SER A 98 -8.31 6.68 1.08
CA SER A 98 -7.01 6.88 1.70
C SER A 98 -6.27 5.56 1.92
N ASN A 99 -5.00 5.53 1.55
CA ASN A 99 -4.10 4.43 1.89
C ASN A 99 -3.94 4.21 3.41
N VAL A 100 -4.11 5.28 4.20
CA VAL A 100 -3.89 5.25 5.66
C VAL A 100 -5.10 4.77 6.43
N SER A 101 -6.30 5.20 6.03
CA SER A 101 -7.55 4.89 6.74
C SER A 101 -8.39 3.81 6.07
N ALA A 102 -8.08 3.45 4.82
CA ALA A 102 -8.90 2.59 3.96
C ALA A 102 -10.37 3.07 3.85
N LYS A 103 -10.59 4.39 3.96
CA LYS A 103 -11.90 5.05 3.88
C LYS A 103 -11.86 6.18 2.86
N PRO A 104 -13.01 6.48 2.22
CA PRO A 104 -13.10 7.63 1.32
C PRO A 104 -13.00 8.95 2.08
N TYR A 105 -12.42 9.95 1.45
CA TYR A 105 -12.40 11.34 1.86
C TYR A 105 -12.70 12.25 0.66
N THR A 106 -13.23 13.46 0.93
CA THR A 106 -13.68 14.40 -0.11
C THR A 106 -13.27 15.85 0.17
N SER A 107 -12.77 16.15 1.36
CA SER A 107 -12.38 17.51 1.73
C SER A 107 -10.87 17.73 1.61
N LYS A 108 -10.48 18.95 1.24
CA LYS A 108 -9.07 19.36 1.17
C LYS A 108 -8.36 19.21 2.51
N SER A 109 -9.01 19.54 3.63
CA SER A 109 -8.40 19.41 4.95
C SER A 109 -8.08 17.97 5.32
N GLU A 110 -8.97 17.00 4.99
CA GLU A 110 -8.69 15.58 5.17
C GLU A 110 -7.57 15.12 4.23
N ALA A 111 -7.62 15.56 2.95
CA ALA A 111 -6.59 15.23 1.96
C ALA A 111 -5.19 15.65 2.42
N LEU A 112 -5.04 16.89 2.92
CA LEU A 112 -3.77 17.41 3.43
C LEU A 112 -3.18 16.52 4.54
N ASN A 113 -4.02 16.10 5.49
CA ASN A 113 -3.57 15.25 6.58
C ASN A 113 -3.24 13.84 6.09
N LEU A 114 -4.13 13.20 5.34
CA LEU A 114 -3.99 11.82 4.90
C LEU A 114 -2.85 11.64 3.88
N LEU A 115 -2.60 12.62 3.01
CA LEU A 115 -1.48 12.59 2.06
C LEU A 115 -0.12 12.76 2.75
N LYS A 116 -0.03 13.56 3.81
CA LYS A 116 1.17 13.60 4.67
C LYS A 116 1.38 12.29 5.40
N GLU A 117 0.33 11.79 6.01
CA GLU A 117 0.38 10.57 6.81
C GLU A 117 0.76 9.33 5.99
N GLN A 118 0.35 9.23 4.73
CA GLN A 118 0.68 8.07 3.89
C GLN A 118 2.18 7.90 3.61
N LEU A 119 3.00 8.96 3.77
CA LEU A 119 4.46 8.81 3.64
C LEU A 119 5.05 8.07 4.83
N ILE A 120 4.43 8.19 6.01
CA ILE A 120 4.95 7.70 7.28
C ILE A 120 4.12 6.59 7.92
N LYS A 121 2.96 6.27 7.35
CA LYS A 121 2.06 5.22 7.81
C LYS A 121 1.86 4.14 6.74
N PRO A 122 1.50 2.92 7.13
CA PRO A 122 1.28 1.82 6.20
C PRO A 122 0.20 2.10 5.17
N VAL A 123 0.38 1.49 3.99
CA VAL A 123 -0.66 1.39 2.96
C VAL A 123 -1.57 0.22 3.27
N LEU A 124 -2.83 0.51 3.54
CA LEU A 124 -3.89 -0.47 3.83
C LEU A 124 -4.63 -0.87 2.54
N TYR A 125 -3.88 -1.36 1.53
CA TYR A 125 -4.45 -1.68 0.22
C TYR A 125 -5.52 -2.78 0.31
N LYS A 126 -5.21 -3.89 0.99
CA LYS A 126 -6.14 -4.99 1.22
C LYS A 126 -7.47 -4.49 1.81
N GLN A 127 -7.39 -3.67 2.85
CA GLN A 127 -8.55 -3.11 3.52
C GLN A 127 -9.31 -2.12 2.63
N SER A 128 -8.60 -1.34 1.82
CA SER A 128 -9.22 -0.39 0.87
C SER A 128 -10.09 -1.10 -0.15
N ILE A 129 -9.60 -2.19 -0.73
CA ILE A 129 -10.37 -3.01 -1.68
C ILE A 129 -11.54 -3.72 -0.98
N ALA A 130 -11.28 -4.36 0.17
CA ALA A 130 -12.32 -5.06 0.92
C ALA A 130 -13.46 -4.13 1.37
N ASN A 131 -13.13 -2.91 1.83
CA ASN A 131 -14.12 -1.93 2.27
C ASN A 131 -14.94 -1.33 1.11
N SER A 132 -14.42 -1.35 -0.11
CA SER A 132 -15.05 -0.73 -1.28
C SER A 132 -15.86 -1.70 -2.12
N GLN A 133 -15.65 -3.01 -1.97
CA GLN A 133 -16.19 -4.02 -2.89
C GLN A 133 -17.72 -4.02 -3.00
N ASP A 134 -18.44 -3.68 -1.93
CA ASP A 134 -19.90 -3.69 -1.92
C ASP A 134 -20.50 -2.43 -2.54
N SER A 135 -19.69 -1.39 -2.77
CA SER A 135 -20.11 -0.11 -3.36
C SER A 135 -19.75 0.04 -4.84
N VAL A 136 -19.13 -0.97 -5.44
CA VAL A 136 -18.71 -0.95 -6.84
C VAL A 136 -19.07 -2.24 -7.56
N ASP A 137 -19.26 -2.18 -8.88
CA ASP A 137 -19.47 -3.36 -9.71
C ASP A 137 -18.15 -4.00 -10.15
N CYS A 138 -17.12 -3.19 -10.33
CA CYS A 138 -15.78 -3.62 -10.71
C CYS A 138 -14.71 -2.64 -10.24
N PHE A 139 -13.46 -3.07 -10.31
CA PHE A 139 -12.28 -2.24 -10.16
C PHE A 139 -11.60 -2.03 -11.51
N VAL A 140 -10.97 -0.88 -11.70
CA VAL A 140 -10.20 -0.58 -12.90
C VAL A 140 -8.80 -0.14 -12.49
N GLU A 141 -7.78 -0.82 -12.99
CA GLU A 141 -6.38 -0.47 -12.83
C GLU A 141 -5.89 0.20 -14.11
N PHE A 142 -5.46 1.44 -14.04
CA PHE A 142 -4.82 2.13 -15.15
C PHE A 142 -3.30 1.94 -15.13
N GLY A 143 -2.75 1.44 -16.22
CA GLY A 143 -1.32 1.19 -16.39
C GLY A 143 -0.96 -0.29 -16.37
N ALA A 144 -0.10 -0.72 -15.43
CA ALA A 144 0.31 -2.12 -15.32
C ALA A 144 -0.78 -3.01 -14.69
N SER A 145 -0.74 -4.31 -14.93
CA SER A 145 -1.72 -5.27 -14.37
C SER A 145 -1.24 -5.94 -13.07
N VAL A 146 -0.69 -5.15 -12.15
CA VAL A 146 -0.16 -5.64 -10.86
C VAL A 146 -1.26 -5.79 -9.82
N LEU A 147 -2.12 -4.78 -9.70
CA LEU A 147 -3.19 -4.72 -8.70
C LEU A 147 -4.31 -5.70 -9.01
N ALA A 148 -4.59 -5.94 -10.28
CA ALA A 148 -5.56 -6.96 -10.71
C ALA A 148 -5.22 -8.35 -10.16
N GLY A 149 -3.93 -8.69 -10.05
CA GLY A 149 -3.46 -9.93 -9.44
C GLY A 149 -3.65 -9.98 -7.93
N LEU A 150 -3.53 -8.84 -7.23
CA LEU A 150 -3.78 -8.71 -5.80
C LEU A 150 -5.29 -8.78 -5.49
N ASN A 151 -6.10 -8.06 -6.25
CA ASN A 151 -7.54 -7.98 -6.04
C ASN A 151 -8.23 -9.34 -6.10
N LYS A 152 -7.79 -10.24 -6.97
CA LYS A 152 -8.28 -11.64 -7.04
C LYS A 152 -8.17 -12.41 -5.71
N LYS A 153 -7.28 -11.98 -4.81
CA LYS A 153 -7.10 -12.60 -3.47
C LYS A 153 -7.91 -11.88 -2.39
N ILE A 154 -8.50 -10.73 -2.69
CA ILE A 154 -9.19 -9.89 -1.72
C ILE A 154 -10.69 -9.90 -1.95
N THR A 155 -11.12 -9.87 -3.22
CA THR A 155 -12.52 -9.69 -3.60
C THR A 155 -12.89 -10.55 -4.80
N PRO A 156 -14.14 -11.05 -4.88
CA PRO A 156 -14.67 -11.71 -6.07
C PRO A 156 -15.01 -10.72 -7.19
N LYS A 157 -15.03 -9.41 -6.94
CA LYS A 157 -15.34 -8.40 -7.95
C LYS A 157 -14.29 -8.38 -9.06
N PRO A 158 -14.69 -8.25 -10.34
CA PRO A 158 -13.75 -8.20 -11.44
C PRO A 158 -12.84 -6.96 -11.36
N THR A 159 -11.60 -7.13 -11.76
CA THR A 159 -10.64 -6.03 -11.92
C THR A 159 -10.14 -6.02 -13.36
N TYR A 160 -10.31 -4.91 -14.04
CA TYR A 160 -9.88 -4.69 -15.41
C TYR A 160 -8.61 -3.84 -15.42
N ALA A 161 -7.56 -4.32 -16.08
CA ALA A 161 -6.34 -3.54 -16.30
C ALA A 161 -6.44 -2.85 -17.67
N ILE A 162 -6.17 -1.56 -17.70
CA ILE A 162 -6.25 -0.72 -18.91
C ILE A 162 -4.91 0.00 -19.09
N SER A 163 -4.10 -0.47 -20.03
CA SER A 163 -2.79 0.11 -20.37
C SER A 163 -2.77 0.77 -21.75
N SER A 164 -3.85 0.62 -22.52
CA SER A 164 -3.96 1.13 -23.89
C SER A 164 -5.35 1.63 -24.22
N LEU A 165 -5.45 2.49 -25.25
CA LEU A 165 -6.74 2.96 -25.76
C LEU A 165 -7.60 1.80 -26.30
N ALA A 166 -6.98 0.75 -26.84
CA ALA A 166 -7.70 -0.44 -27.31
C ALA A 166 -8.40 -1.16 -26.15
N GLU A 167 -7.68 -1.39 -25.05
CA GLU A 167 -8.25 -2.00 -23.83
C GLU A 167 -9.35 -1.13 -23.20
N ALA A 168 -9.17 0.19 -23.19
CA ALA A 168 -10.22 1.11 -22.74
C ALA A 168 -11.51 0.98 -23.57
N LYS A 169 -11.40 0.86 -24.91
CA LYS A 169 -12.55 0.65 -25.78
C LYS A 169 -13.23 -0.69 -25.55
N GLU A 170 -12.49 -1.74 -25.31
CA GLU A 170 -13.06 -3.07 -24.95
C GLU A 170 -13.77 -3.02 -23.60
N PHE A 171 -13.15 -2.40 -22.58
CA PHE A 171 -13.77 -2.21 -21.26
C PHE A 171 -15.12 -1.49 -21.36
N LEU A 172 -15.24 -0.42 -22.16
CA LEU A 172 -16.48 0.31 -22.36
C LEU A 172 -17.61 -0.51 -23.02
N LYS A 173 -17.32 -1.64 -23.64
CA LYS A 173 -18.33 -2.56 -24.15
C LYS A 173 -18.90 -3.47 -23.05
N VAL A 174 -18.12 -3.71 -22.00
CA VAL A 174 -18.49 -4.63 -20.91
C VAL A 174 -19.31 -3.92 -19.83
N VAL A 175 -19.07 -2.63 -19.60
CA VAL A 175 -19.70 -1.82 -18.54
C VAL A 175 -20.90 -0.98 -19.02
N LYS A 176 -21.56 -1.44 -20.09
CA LYS A 176 -22.78 -0.81 -20.62
C LYS A 176 -24.02 -1.23 -19.86
#